data_88fe2a24720f2ec9daba6c67bad46faa
#
_entry.id   88fe2a24720f2ec9daba6c67bad46faa
#
_cell.length_a   1.000
_cell.length_b   1.000
_cell.length_c   1.000
_cell.angle_alpha   90.00
_cell.angle_beta   90.00
_cell.angle_gamma   90.00
#
_symmetry.space_group_name_H-M   'P 1'
#
loop_
_entity.id
_entity.type
_entity.pdbx_description
1 polymer ?
#
loop_
_entity_poly.entity_id
_entity_poly.type
_entity_poly.pdbx_seq_one_letter_code
_entity_poly.pdbx_strand_id
1 'polypeptide(L)'
;LERQLRTMAGLRLVVLDPLQPLCALDLNVPENAQFVCSRLAALAARTGAAVIVSHHFAKREATTPEQAREAIRGTGGLVDGVRSVYALWQPKEEQARTLCKTLGESFERGRVVLGGVVKANGQADLHVTTFLRDARGLLVDRNQDLRRTAQPDIELLPALKAAIARAAAAGQPYTKTGGNGIYERRHELPEDFQRIGKHRLTEWVSALLDREELVMAMAEGSKLVKWLDVPDGPVANGAAQFVTGHLGRSSAGRR
;
A
#
# COMPACT_ATOMS: atom_id res chain seq x y z
N LEU A 1 15.44 37.77 -14.81
CA LEU A 1 14.57 36.98 -13.94
C LEU A 1 14.68 37.43 -12.47
N GLU A 2 15.85 37.28 -11.82
CA GLU A 2 16.02 37.59 -10.38
C GLU A 2 15.62 39.04 -10.03
N ARG A 3 16.04 40.03 -10.83
CA ARG A 3 15.66 41.43 -10.64
C ARG A 3 14.13 41.62 -10.63
N GLN A 4 13.43 40.93 -11.53
CA GLN A 4 11.96 40.99 -11.62
C GLN A 4 11.30 40.30 -10.40
N LEU A 5 11.79 39.13 -10.00
CA LEU A 5 11.27 38.40 -8.86
C LEU A 5 11.40 39.18 -7.54
N ARG A 6 12.50 39.92 -7.38
CA ARG A 6 12.73 40.75 -6.17
C ARG A 6 11.79 41.94 -6.06
N THR A 7 11.14 42.36 -7.14
CA THR A 7 10.14 43.45 -7.11
C THR A 7 8.73 42.94 -6.80
N MET A 8 8.52 41.61 -6.78
CA MET A 8 7.21 41.03 -6.46
C MET A 8 6.98 40.98 -4.95
N ALA A 9 6.03 41.80 -4.46
CA ALA A 9 5.66 41.81 -3.06
C ALA A 9 5.02 40.45 -2.67
N GLY A 10 5.45 39.89 -1.54
CA GLY A 10 4.89 38.63 -1.02
C GLY A 10 5.25 37.36 -1.78
N LEU A 11 6.28 37.40 -2.63
CA LEU A 11 6.77 36.21 -3.33
C LEU A 11 7.16 35.12 -2.32
N ARG A 12 6.62 33.90 -2.47
CA ARG A 12 6.89 32.72 -1.61
C ARG A 12 7.37 31.51 -2.40
N LEU A 13 7.04 31.42 -3.65
CA LEU A 13 7.33 30.26 -4.49
C LEU A 13 7.70 30.70 -5.91
N VAL A 14 8.75 30.10 -6.44
CA VAL A 14 9.16 30.19 -7.85
C VAL A 14 9.13 28.77 -8.42
N VAL A 15 8.42 28.55 -9.52
CA VAL A 15 8.37 27.28 -10.24
C VAL A 15 9.03 27.46 -11.61
N LEU A 16 10.01 26.61 -11.92
CA LEU A 16 10.69 26.54 -13.21
C LEU A 16 10.31 25.20 -13.87
N ASP A 17 9.40 25.24 -14.83
CA ASP A 17 8.82 24.05 -15.47
C ASP A 17 8.88 24.14 -17.01
N PRO A 18 9.70 23.31 -17.66
CA PRO A 18 10.80 22.54 -17.07
C PRO A 18 12.12 23.34 -17.00
N LEU A 19 13.08 22.85 -16.21
CA LEU A 19 14.40 23.49 -16.05
C LEU A 19 15.22 23.54 -17.34
N GLN A 20 15.21 22.47 -18.13
CA GLN A 20 16.09 22.30 -19.29
C GLN A 20 16.04 23.45 -20.32
N PRO A 21 14.86 23.93 -20.76
CA PRO A 21 14.78 25.06 -21.71
C PRO A 21 15.26 26.40 -21.13
N LEU A 22 15.30 26.51 -19.79
CA LEU A 22 15.74 27.71 -19.08
C LEU A 22 17.26 27.70 -18.80
N CYS A 23 17.95 26.62 -19.16
CA CYS A 23 19.34 26.40 -18.90
C CYS A 23 20.09 26.12 -20.22
N ALA A 24 21.01 27.00 -20.61
CA ALA A 24 21.82 26.83 -21.82
C ALA A 24 22.99 25.84 -21.62
N LEU A 25 23.16 25.32 -20.39
CA LEU A 25 24.25 24.39 -20.03
C LEU A 25 23.82 22.94 -20.18
N ASP A 26 24.74 22.08 -20.55
CA ASP A 26 24.53 20.63 -20.50
C ASP A 26 24.56 20.13 -19.05
N LEU A 27 23.40 19.75 -18.52
CA LEU A 27 23.26 19.24 -17.16
C LEU A 27 23.78 17.81 -16.97
N ASN A 28 24.25 17.14 -18.04
CA ASN A 28 24.98 15.88 -17.91
C ASN A 28 26.43 16.08 -17.46
N VAL A 29 26.94 17.31 -17.51
CA VAL A 29 28.27 17.68 -16.98
C VAL A 29 28.13 18.05 -15.52
N PRO A 30 28.84 17.37 -14.60
CA PRO A 30 28.69 17.56 -13.14
C PRO A 30 28.89 19.00 -12.69
N GLU A 31 29.87 19.68 -13.23
CA GLU A 31 30.20 21.07 -12.91
C GLU A 31 29.08 22.04 -13.30
N ASN A 32 28.44 21.79 -14.45
CA ASN A 32 27.30 22.58 -14.90
C ASN A 32 26.09 22.37 -13.99
N ALA A 33 25.80 21.12 -13.64
CA ALA A 33 24.71 20.78 -12.72
C ALA A 33 24.91 21.45 -11.34
N GLN A 34 26.11 21.37 -10.80
CA GLN A 34 26.47 22.01 -9.53
C GLN A 34 26.37 23.54 -9.62
N PHE A 35 26.83 24.13 -10.72
CA PHE A 35 26.71 25.58 -10.97
C PHE A 35 25.24 26.00 -10.98
N VAL A 36 24.37 25.29 -11.73
CA VAL A 36 22.94 25.59 -11.78
C VAL A 36 22.28 25.46 -10.41
N CYS A 37 22.56 24.39 -9.67
CA CYS A 37 22.03 24.22 -8.31
C CYS A 37 22.45 25.36 -7.37
N SER A 38 23.73 25.80 -7.43
CA SER A 38 24.19 26.94 -6.63
C SER A 38 23.49 28.25 -7.01
N ARG A 39 23.20 28.47 -8.30
CA ARG A 39 22.43 29.63 -8.77
C ARG A 39 20.99 29.61 -8.30
N LEU A 40 20.34 28.43 -8.30
CA LEU A 40 18.96 28.25 -7.79
C LEU A 40 18.91 28.47 -6.27
N ALA A 41 19.89 27.94 -5.52
CA ALA A 41 19.99 28.17 -4.08
C ALA A 41 20.21 29.65 -3.75
N ALA A 42 21.07 30.34 -4.50
CA ALA A 42 21.28 31.78 -4.38
C ALA A 42 20.03 32.59 -4.71
N LEU A 43 19.24 32.17 -5.72
CA LEU A 43 17.95 32.78 -6.04
C LEU A 43 16.98 32.65 -4.87
N ALA A 44 16.82 31.45 -4.30
CA ALA A 44 15.98 31.20 -3.14
C ALA A 44 16.39 32.08 -1.94
N ALA A 45 17.69 32.12 -1.65
CA ALA A 45 18.22 32.93 -0.53
C ALA A 45 17.97 34.43 -0.70
N ARG A 46 18.14 34.97 -1.95
CA ARG A 46 17.97 36.39 -2.21
C ARG A 46 16.52 36.85 -2.34
N THR A 47 15.62 35.96 -2.73
CA THR A 47 14.19 36.27 -2.85
C THR A 47 13.40 35.92 -1.61
N GLY A 48 13.93 35.08 -0.73
CA GLY A 48 13.20 34.51 0.41
C GLY A 48 12.10 33.53 -0.01
N ALA A 49 12.07 33.10 -1.29
CA ALA A 49 11.07 32.20 -1.84
C ALA A 49 11.62 30.78 -1.97
N ALA A 50 10.74 29.77 -1.83
CA ALA A 50 11.06 28.42 -2.23
C ALA A 50 11.21 28.35 -3.77
N VAL A 51 12.17 27.55 -4.26
CA VAL A 51 12.35 27.34 -5.70
C VAL A 51 12.11 25.85 -6.00
N ILE A 52 11.13 25.58 -6.83
CA ILE A 52 10.83 24.24 -7.37
C ILE A 52 11.23 24.21 -8.83
N VAL A 53 11.91 23.15 -9.23
CA VAL A 53 12.25 22.89 -10.62
C VAL A 53 11.70 21.55 -11.06
N SER A 54 11.07 21.48 -12.22
CA SER A 54 10.74 20.20 -12.84
C SER A 54 11.85 19.80 -13.83
N HIS A 55 12.11 18.50 -13.92
CA HIS A 55 13.11 17.95 -14.81
C HIS A 55 12.69 16.56 -15.29
N HIS A 56 13.11 16.18 -16.51
CA HIS A 56 12.70 14.92 -17.11
C HIS A 56 13.59 13.76 -16.69
N PHE A 57 13.03 12.56 -16.69
CA PHE A 57 13.79 11.33 -16.62
C PHE A 57 14.54 11.04 -17.93
N ALA A 58 15.66 10.36 -17.84
CA ALA A 58 16.23 9.63 -18.97
C ALA A 58 15.21 8.56 -19.41
N LYS A 59 15.34 8.07 -20.66
CA LYS A 59 14.52 6.97 -21.19
C LYS A 59 14.88 5.63 -20.50
N ARG A 60 14.76 5.55 -19.18
CA ARG A 60 15.00 4.35 -18.36
C ARG A 60 13.75 4.05 -17.57
N GLU A 61 13.45 2.77 -17.46
CA GLU A 61 12.38 2.30 -16.59
C GLU A 61 12.82 2.40 -15.12
N ALA A 62 11.93 2.83 -14.26
CA ALA A 62 12.11 2.84 -12.82
C ALA A 62 10.95 2.09 -12.17
N THR A 63 11.25 1.21 -11.24
CA THR A 63 10.25 0.43 -10.49
C THR A 63 10.37 0.65 -8.99
N THR A 64 11.48 1.23 -8.55
CA THR A 64 11.74 1.58 -7.14
C THR A 64 12.17 3.05 -7.03
N PRO A 65 12.09 3.66 -5.84
CA PRO A 65 12.57 5.02 -5.61
C PRO A 65 14.06 5.20 -5.96
N GLU A 66 14.90 4.19 -5.69
CA GLU A 66 16.32 4.21 -5.99
C GLU A 66 16.55 4.26 -7.50
N GLN A 67 15.86 3.40 -8.25
CA GLN A 67 15.91 3.41 -9.72
C GLN A 67 15.36 4.71 -10.30
N ALA A 68 14.31 5.28 -9.68
CA ALA A 68 13.77 6.57 -10.07
C ALA A 68 14.79 7.70 -9.86
N ARG A 69 15.55 7.67 -8.75
CA ARG A 69 16.66 8.60 -8.51
C ARG A 69 17.74 8.51 -9.59
N GLU A 70 18.16 7.29 -9.95
CA GLU A 70 19.16 7.04 -10.97
C GLU A 70 18.69 7.39 -12.39
N ALA A 71 17.35 7.34 -12.62
CA ALA A 71 16.75 7.66 -13.91
C ALA A 71 16.59 9.17 -14.16
N ILE A 72 16.81 10.02 -13.15
CA ILE A 72 16.77 11.48 -13.35
C ILE A 72 17.87 11.87 -14.34
N ARG A 73 17.43 12.54 -15.42
CA ARG A 73 18.34 12.94 -16.51
C ARG A 73 19.37 13.94 -16.00
N GLY A 74 20.64 13.70 -16.35
CA GLY A 74 21.75 14.51 -15.89
C GLY A 74 22.69 13.69 -15.01
N THR A 75 23.67 14.35 -14.43
CA THR A 75 24.57 13.75 -13.46
C THR A 75 23.92 13.69 -12.09
N GLY A 76 24.41 12.82 -11.21
CA GLY A 76 24.06 12.86 -9.79
C GLY A 76 24.16 14.26 -9.17
N GLY A 77 24.99 15.13 -9.75
CA GLY A 77 25.17 16.52 -9.33
C GLY A 77 23.90 17.36 -9.28
N LEU A 78 22.91 17.12 -10.17
CA LEU A 78 21.63 17.83 -10.11
C LEU A 78 20.81 17.35 -8.91
N VAL A 79 20.71 16.03 -8.70
CA VAL A 79 19.99 15.43 -7.57
C VAL A 79 20.67 15.81 -6.26
N ASP A 80 22.00 15.73 -6.22
CA ASP A 80 22.77 15.99 -5.00
C ASP A 80 22.83 17.48 -4.64
N GLY A 81 22.72 18.36 -5.64
CA GLY A 81 22.76 19.82 -5.47
C GLY A 81 21.49 20.45 -4.90
N VAL A 82 20.35 19.75 -4.90
CA VAL A 82 19.09 20.25 -4.34
C VAL A 82 18.79 19.66 -2.96
N ARG A 83 17.90 20.30 -2.18
CA ARG A 83 17.58 19.86 -0.82
C ARG A 83 16.65 18.67 -0.77
N SER A 84 15.72 18.57 -1.71
CA SER A 84 14.75 17.48 -1.80
C SER A 84 14.42 17.19 -3.25
N VAL A 85 14.17 15.92 -3.56
CA VAL A 85 13.74 15.46 -4.87
C VAL A 85 12.54 14.54 -4.70
N TYR A 86 11.45 14.91 -5.36
CA TYR A 86 10.27 14.08 -5.51
C TYR A 86 10.23 13.56 -6.93
N ALA A 87 10.24 12.24 -7.10
CA ALA A 87 10.20 11.61 -8.41
C ALA A 87 8.81 11.07 -8.72
N LEU A 88 8.39 11.16 -9.98
CA LEU A 88 7.19 10.54 -10.51
C LEU A 88 7.61 9.54 -11.61
N TRP A 89 7.16 8.28 -11.52
CA TRP A 89 7.51 7.26 -12.51
C TRP A 89 6.34 6.33 -12.81
N GLN A 90 6.40 5.65 -13.95
CA GLN A 90 5.40 4.65 -14.31
C GLN A 90 5.86 3.28 -13.79
N PRO A 91 5.00 2.53 -13.11
CA PRO A 91 5.28 1.14 -12.74
C PRO A 91 5.32 0.23 -13.97
N LYS A 92 5.85 -0.99 -13.82
CA LYS A 92 5.71 -2.03 -14.84
C LYS A 92 4.24 -2.30 -15.11
N GLU A 93 3.92 -2.70 -16.35
CA GLU A 93 2.54 -2.93 -16.78
C GLU A 93 1.79 -3.92 -15.87
N GLU A 94 2.43 -5.01 -15.46
CA GLU A 94 1.84 -6.01 -14.58
C GLU A 94 1.46 -5.40 -13.22
N GLN A 95 2.34 -4.60 -12.64
CA GLN A 95 2.07 -3.88 -11.39
C GLN A 95 0.93 -2.87 -11.57
N ALA A 96 0.94 -2.12 -12.68
CA ALA A 96 -0.12 -1.16 -12.98
C ALA A 96 -1.49 -1.84 -13.14
N ARG A 97 -1.55 -2.98 -13.82
CA ARG A 97 -2.78 -3.80 -13.96
C ARG A 97 -3.29 -4.27 -12.60
N THR A 98 -2.39 -4.75 -11.75
CA THR A 98 -2.73 -5.18 -10.39
C THR A 98 -3.29 -4.04 -9.56
N LEU A 99 -2.66 -2.87 -9.58
CA LEU A 99 -3.13 -1.67 -8.87
C LEU A 99 -4.50 -1.21 -9.37
N CYS A 100 -4.71 -1.15 -10.70
CA CYS A 100 -6.02 -0.81 -11.27
C CYS A 100 -7.09 -1.81 -10.82
N LYS A 101 -6.81 -3.12 -10.89
CA LYS A 101 -7.75 -4.16 -10.43
C LYS A 101 -8.10 -4.01 -8.96
N THR A 102 -7.12 -3.74 -8.10
CA THR A 102 -7.33 -3.52 -6.66
C THR A 102 -8.20 -2.30 -6.40
N LEU A 103 -8.08 -1.26 -7.21
CA LEU A 103 -8.86 -0.03 -7.10
C LEU A 103 -10.22 -0.08 -7.81
N GLY A 104 -10.56 -1.20 -8.47
CA GLY A 104 -11.80 -1.32 -9.26
C GLY A 104 -11.80 -0.49 -10.54
N GLU A 105 -10.62 -0.14 -11.07
CA GLU A 105 -10.43 0.74 -12.22
C GLU A 105 -10.00 -0.04 -13.47
N SER A 106 -10.36 0.45 -14.65
CA SER A 106 -9.85 -0.09 -15.90
C SER A 106 -8.36 0.26 -16.09
N PHE A 107 -7.59 -0.69 -16.61
CA PHE A 107 -6.20 -0.43 -16.95
C PHE A 107 -6.09 0.30 -18.28
N GLU A 108 -5.32 1.39 -18.25
CA GLU A 108 -4.85 2.11 -19.43
C GLU A 108 -3.36 2.43 -19.26
N ARG A 109 -2.61 2.36 -20.35
CA ARG A 109 -1.17 2.67 -20.31
C ARG A 109 -0.93 4.10 -19.87
N GLY A 110 -0.07 4.30 -18.87
CA GLY A 110 0.25 5.62 -18.31
C GLY A 110 -0.79 6.17 -17.33
N ARG A 111 -1.86 5.41 -17.02
CA ARG A 111 -2.87 5.81 -16.04
C ARG A 111 -2.35 5.76 -14.63
N VAL A 112 -1.55 4.75 -14.29
CA VAL A 112 -0.93 4.61 -12.97
C VAL A 112 0.41 5.32 -12.97
N VAL A 113 0.62 6.18 -11.98
CA VAL A 113 1.90 6.86 -11.72
C VAL A 113 2.26 6.64 -10.25
N LEU A 114 3.48 6.26 -10.00
CA LEU A 114 4.04 6.18 -8.65
C LEU A 114 4.83 7.45 -8.37
N GLY A 115 4.82 7.90 -7.13
CA GLY A 115 5.58 9.07 -6.71
C GLY A 115 6.20 8.89 -5.34
N GLY A 116 7.36 9.48 -5.12
CA GLY A 116 8.02 9.38 -3.83
C GLY A 116 9.21 10.31 -3.70
N VAL A 117 9.59 10.57 -2.44
CA VAL A 117 10.81 11.29 -2.13
C VAL A 117 11.99 10.36 -2.36
N VAL A 118 12.86 10.72 -3.32
CA VAL A 118 14.07 9.92 -3.67
C VAL A 118 15.34 10.53 -3.10
N LYS A 119 15.25 11.76 -2.57
CA LYS A 119 16.32 12.44 -1.82
C LYS A 119 15.71 13.48 -0.88
N ALA A 120 16.21 13.53 0.33
CA ALA A 120 15.94 14.63 1.28
C ALA A 120 17.16 14.89 2.16
N ASN A 121 17.45 16.17 2.44
CA ASN A 121 18.50 16.57 3.39
C ASN A 121 17.98 16.64 4.84
N GLY A 122 16.69 16.41 5.06
CA GLY A 122 16.04 16.41 6.37
C GLY A 122 15.05 15.27 6.49
N GLN A 123 14.25 15.28 7.52
CA GLN A 123 13.19 14.31 7.72
C GLN A 123 12.17 14.39 6.58
N ALA A 124 11.82 13.25 5.99
CA ALA A 124 10.87 13.14 4.89
C ALA A 124 10.05 11.86 5.00
N ASP A 125 8.84 11.89 4.47
CA ASP A 125 8.06 10.68 4.24
C ASP A 125 8.60 9.96 3.00
N LEU A 126 9.10 8.74 3.20
CA LEU A 126 9.67 7.90 2.14
C LEU A 126 8.64 6.93 1.53
N HIS A 127 7.38 6.99 1.95
CA HIS A 127 6.35 6.14 1.36
C HIS A 127 6.10 6.49 -0.11
N VAL A 128 5.93 5.45 -0.91
CA VAL A 128 5.55 5.61 -2.31
C VAL A 128 4.05 5.87 -2.39
N THR A 129 3.68 6.96 -3.04
CA THR A 129 2.30 7.33 -3.32
C THR A 129 1.89 6.76 -4.67
N THR A 130 0.70 6.14 -4.72
CA THR A 130 0.08 5.67 -5.96
C THR A 130 -0.93 6.71 -6.43
N PHE A 131 -0.70 7.21 -7.63
CA PHE A 131 -1.62 8.13 -8.29
C PHE A 131 -2.32 7.44 -9.46
N LEU A 132 -3.58 7.77 -9.67
CA LEU A 132 -4.27 7.54 -10.94
C LEU A 132 -4.46 8.84 -11.69
N ARG A 133 -4.20 8.81 -12.99
CA ARG A 133 -4.50 9.92 -13.88
C ARG A 133 -6.00 9.94 -14.20
N ASP A 134 -6.66 11.05 -13.92
CA ASP A 134 -8.06 11.26 -14.27
C ASP A 134 -8.24 11.59 -15.77
N ALA A 135 -9.48 11.70 -16.21
CA ALA A 135 -9.82 12.02 -17.61
C ALA A 135 -9.29 13.39 -18.07
N ARG A 136 -8.95 14.30 -17.14
CA ARG A 136 -8.35 15.60 -17.42
C ARG A 136 -6.83 15.59 -17.38
N GLY A 137 -6.23 14.44 -17.06
CA GLY A 137 -4.79 14.26 -16.96
C GLY A 137 -4.20 14.55 -15.58
N LEU A 138 -5.02 14.91 -14.58
CA LEU A 138 -4.56 15.17 -13.22
C LEU A 138 -4.23 13.88 -12.49
N LEU A 139 -3.20 13.93 -11.63
CA LEU A 139 -2.81 12.84 -10.76
C LEU A 139 -3.60 12.92 -9.46
N VAL A 140 -4.41 11.90 -9.19
CA VAL A 140 -5.23 11.77 -7.98
C VAL A 140 -4.59 10.73 -7.07
N ASP A 141 -4.28 11.10 -5.83
CA ASP A 141 -3.75 10.17 -4.81
C ASP A 141 -4.81 9.11 -4.46
N ARG A 142 -4.43 7.84 -4.56
CA ARG A 142 -5.28 6.68 -4.28
C ARG A 142 -4.74 5.81 -3.14
N ASN A 143 -3.78 6.30 -2.37
CA ASN A 143 -3.20 5.53 -1.26
C ASN A 143 -4.23 5.15 -0.19
N GLN A 144 -5.16 6.04 0.12
CA GLN A 144 -6.22 5.74 1.09
C GLN A 144 -7.13 4.60 0.59
N ASP A 145 -7.48 4.61 -0.70
CA ASP A 145 -8.31 3.56 -1.30
C ASP A 145 -7.58 2.22 -1.29
N LEU A 146 -6.28 2.21 -1.63
CA LEU A 146 -5.44 1.02 -1.53
C LEU A 146 -5.33 0.51 -0.09
N ARG A 147 -5.19 1.41 0.90
CA ARG A 147 -5.17 1.02 2.31
C ARG A 147 -6.50 0.43 2.75
N ARG A 148 -7.63 1.02 2.34
CA ARG A 148 -8.98 0.46 2.62
C ARG A 148 -9.16 -0.92 2.01
N THR A 149 -8.62 -1.14 0.81
CA THR A 149 -8.70 -2.45 0.14
C THR A 149 -7.72 -3.47 0.74
N ALA A 150 -6.57 -3.02 1.26
CA ALA A 150 -5.54 -3.85 1.89
C ALA A 150 -5.78 -4.08 3.39
N GLN A 151 -6.38 -3.11 4.09
CA GLN A 151 -6.77 -3.32 5.48
C GLN A 151 -8.01 -4.19 5.51
N PRO A 152 -8.07 -5.20 6.39
CA PRO A 152 -9.35 -5.78 6.77
C PRO A 152 -10.22 -4.62 7.24
N ASP A 153 -11.47 -4.57 6.76
CA ASP A 153 -12.41 -3.58 7.26
C ASP A 153 -12.41 -3.70 8.79
N ILE A 154 -11.77 -2.75 9.45
CA ILE A 154 -11.57 -2.78 10.92
C ILE A 154 -12.92 -2.94 11.61
N GLU A 155 -13.99 -2.47 10.96
CA GLU A 155 -15.38 -2.63 11.38
C GLU A 155 -15.86 -4.10 11.32
N LEU A 156 -15.32 -4.92 10.43
CA LEU A 156 -15.70 -6.33 10.27
C LEU A 156 -14.95 -7.27 11.21
N LEU A 157 -13.76 -6.92 11.69
CA LEU A 157 -12.99 -7.78 12.60
C LEU A 157 -13.73 -8.10 13.90
N PRO A 158 -14.39 -7.16 14.61
CA PRO A 158 -15.20 -7.45 15.77
C PRO A 158 -16.37 -8.40 15.47
N ALA A 159 -17.00 -8.23 14.31
CA ALA A 159 -18.10 -9.09 13.87
C ALA A 159 -17.60 -10.51 13.54
N LEU A 160 -16.44 -10.64 12.90
CA LEU A 160 -15.79 -11.93 12.64
C LEU A 160 -15.42 -12.65 13.93
N LYS A 161 -14.78 -11.95 14.88
CA LYS A 161 -14.45 -12.45 16.22
C LYS A 161 -15.70 -12.96 16.95
N ALA A 162 -16.78 -12.16 16.93
CA ALA A 162 -18.05 -12.54 17.55
C ALA A 162 -18.68 -13.77 16.88
N ALA A 163 -18.57 -13.92 15.56
CA ALA A 163 -19.07 -15.08 14.84
C ALA A 163 -18.27 -16.35 15.20
N ILE A 164 -16.94 -16.24 15.32
CA ILE A 164 -16.07 -17.34 15.75
C ILE A 164 -16.39 -17.76 17.19
N ALA A 165 -16.53 -16.80 18.09
CA ALA A 165 -16.89 -17.08 19.49
C ALA A 165 -18.27 -17.76 19.61
N ARG A 166 -19.27 -17.32 18.84
CA ARG A 166 -20.60 -17.97 18.81
C ARG A 166 -20.53 -19.41 18.31
N ALA A 167 -19.76 -19.67 17.26
CA ALA A 167 -19.58 -21.02 16.72
C ALA A 167 -18.88 -21.94 17.74
N ALA A 168 -17.89 -21.43 18.45
CA ALA A 168 -17.21 -22.14 19.53
C ALA A 168 -18.17 -22.45 20.68
N ALA A 169 -18.96 -21.48 21.12
CA ALA A 169 -19.97 -21.66 22.17
C ALA A 169 -21.09 -22.63 21.77
N ALA A 170 -21.42 -22.73 20.50
CA ALA A 170 -22.37 -23.70 19.96
C ALA A 170 -21.79 -25.13 19.77
N GLY A 171 -20.53 -25.37 20.17
CA GLY A 171 -19.85 -26.64 20.00
C GLY A 171 -19.47 -26.97 18.55
N GLN A 172 -19.42 -25.97 17.67
CA GLN A 172 -19.10 -26.10 16.26
C GLN A 172 -17.97 -25.13 15.84
N PRO A 173 -16.83 -25.11 16.52
CA PRO A 173 -15.76 -24.16 16.26
C PRO A 173 -15.22 -24.28 14.82
N TYR A 174 -14.68 -23.19 14.33
CA TYR A 174 -13.96 -23.18 13.07
C TYR A 174 -12.50 -23.59 13.25
N THR A 175 -11.87 -24.01 12.15
CA THR A 175 -10.42 -24.08 12.04
C THR A 175 -9.95 -22.96 11.10
N LYS A 176 -8.68 -22.59 11.16
CA LYS A 176 -8.12 -21.58 10.23
C LYS A 176 -8.20 -22.05 8.77
N THR A 177 -7.94 -23.33 8.54
CA THR A 177 -7.92 -23.96 7.20
C THR A 177 -8.43 -25.41 7.27
N GLY A 178 -8.73 -26.02 6.10
CA GLY A 178 -9.22 -27.40 6.02
C GLY A 178 -10.74 -27.49 5.95
N GLY A 179 -11.31 -28.69 6.04
CA GLY A 179 -12.75 -28.93 5.85
C GLY A 179 -13.68 -28.19 6.82
N ASN A 180 -13.21 -27.93 8.04
CA ASN A 180 -13.90 -27.08 9.04
C ASN A 180 -13.34 -25.65 9.04
N GLY A 181 -12.60 -25.29 7.98
CA GLY A 181 -12.00 -23.98 7.86
C GLY A 181 -13.05 -22.86 7.74
N ILE A 182 -12.70 -21.69 8.25
CA ILE A 182 -13.61 -20.54 8.25
C ILE A 182 -14.07 -20.16 6.84
N TYR A 183 -13.25 -20.37 5.82
CA TYR A 183 -13.62 -20.10 4.44
C TYR A 183 -14.57 -21.16 3.87
N GLU A 184 -14.32 -22.42 4.12
CA GLU A 184 -15.16 -23.52 3.66
C GLU A 184 -16.58 -23.45 4.27
N ARG A 185 -16.67 -22.97 5.51
CA ARG A 185 -17.92 -22.76 6.24
C ARG A 185 -18.39 -21.31 6.26
N ARG A 186 -17.93 -20.47 5.34
CA ARG A 186 -18.27 -19.02 5.31
C ARG A 186 -19.77 -18.75 5.14
N HIS A 187 -20.54 -19.69 4.64
CA HIS A 187 -22.00 -19.59 4.54
C HIS A 187 -22.69 -19.52 5.90
N GLU A 188 -22.03 -19.90 6.98
CA GLU A 188 -22.49 -19.81 8.36
C GLU A 188 -22.13 -18.45 9.00
N LEU A 189 -21.24 -17.70 8.36
CA LEU A 189 -20.86 -16.35 8.81
C LEU A 189 -21.96 -15.33 8.39
N PRO A 190 -21.99 -14.14 9.03
CA PRO A 190 -22.82 -13.04 8.57
C PRO A 190 -22.63 -12.75 7.09
N GLU A 191 -23.65 -12.18 6.43
CA GLU A 191 -23.72 -12.00 4.97
C GLU A 191 -22.50 -11.26 4.41
N ASP A 192 -21.98 -10.28 5.15
CA ASP A 192 -20.80 -9.48 4.77
C ASP A 192 -19.56 -10.35 4.50
N PHE A 193 -19.44 -11.51 5.14
CA PHE A 193 -18.29 -12.41 5.00
C PHE A 193 -18.45 -13.44 3.88
N GLN A 194 -19.66 -13.72 3.43
CA GLN A 194 -19.93 -14.80 2.48
C GLN A 194 -19.29 -14.56 1.11
N ARG A 195 -19.10 -13.28 0.74
CA ARG A 195 -18.44 -12.85 -0.52
C ARG A 195 -16.94 -12.65 -0.39
N ILE A 196 -16.38 -12.77 0.81
CA ILE A 196 -14.94 -12.58 1.06
C ILE A 196 -14.16 -13.80 0.55
N GLY A 197 -13.08 -13.54 -0.17
CA GLY A 197 -12.19 -14.57 -0.70
C GLY A 197 -11.38 -15.27 0.40
N LYS A 198 -10.94 -16.52 0.12
CA LYS A 198 -10.21 -17.37 1.07
C LYS A 198 -8.99 -16.70 1.69
N HIS A 199 -8.15 -16.08 0.86
CA HIS A 199 -6.93 -15.41 1.29
C HIS A 199 -7.24 -14.34 2.34
N ARG A 200 -8.20 -13.47 2.06
CA ARG A 200 -8.56 -12.34 2.93
C ARG A 200 -9.15 -12.79 4.26
N LEU A 201 -10.07 -13.78 4.27
CA LEU A 201 -10.57 -14.34 5.53
C LEU A 201 -9.46 -14.97 6.37
N THR A 202 -8.52 -15.67 5.72
CA THR A 202 -7.39 -16.30 6.42
C THR A 202 -6.42 -15.24 7.00
N GLU A 203 -6.21 -14.14 6.29
CA GLU A 203 -5.41 -13.00 6.79
C GLU A 203 -6.06 -12.34 8.00
N TRP A 204 -7.38 -12.13 7.97
CA TRP A 204 -8.11 -11.55 9.10
C TRP A 204 -8.06 -12.43 10.35
N VAL A 205 -8.20 -13.73 10.19
CA VAL A 205 -8.03 -14.67 11.30
C VAL A 205 -6.59 -14.63 11.82
N SER A 206 -5.58 -14.53 10.93
CA SER A 206 -4.19 -14.40 11.36
C SER A 206 -3.96 -13.12 12.16
N ALA A 207 -4.47 -11.98 11.67
CA ALA A 207 -4.36 -10.70 12.36
C ALA A 207 -5.01 -10.71 13.75
N LEU A 208 -6.14 -11.41 13.92
CA LEU A 208 -6.79 -11.57 15.22
C LEU A 208 -5.98 -12.50 16.16
N LEU A 209 -5.35 -13.54 15.62
CA LEU A 209 -4.45 -14.42 16.38
C LEU A 209 -3.18 -13.67 16.81
N ASP A 210 -2.57 -12.88 15.92
CA ASP A 210 -1.36 -12.09 16.21
C ASP A 210 -1.62 -10.99 17.25
N ARG A 211 -2.87 -10.53 17.36
CA ARG A 211 -3.31 -9.58 18.41
C ARG A 211 -3.78 -10.25 19.70
N GLU A 212 -3.67 -11.57 19.78
CA GLU A 212 -4.17 -12.37 20.90
C GLU A 212 -5.69 -12.18 21.15
N GLU A 213 -6.42 -11.70 20.15
CA GLU A 213 -7.88 -11.56 20.19
C GLU A 213 -8.62 -12.86 19.86
N LEU A 214 -7.93 -13.78 19.19
CA LEU A 214 -8.30 -15.18 19.01
C LEU A 214 -7.16 -16.07 19.50
N VAL A 215 -7.49 -17.29 19.83
CA VAL A 215 -6.54 -18.35 20.17
C VAL A 215 -6.85 -19.60 19.37
N MET A 216 -5.82 -20.44 19.16
CA MET A 216 -6.04 -21.79 18.68
C MET A 216 -6.09 -22.73 19.88
N ALA A 217 -7.15 -23.50 19.97
CA ALA A 217 -7.40 -24.41 21.07
C ALA A 217 -7.41 -25.87 20.61
N MET A 218 -7.28 -26.75 21.57
CA MET A 218 -7.33 -28.21 21.40
C MET A 218 -8.69 -28.72 21.82
N ALA A 219 -9.33 -29.53 20.98
CA ALA A 219 -10.55 -30.22 21.36
C ALA A 219 -10.27 -31.32 22.40
N GLU A 220 -11.22 -31.59 23.28
CA GLU A 220 -11.15 -32.72 24.18
C GLU A 220 -10.95 -34.05 23.42
N GLY A 221 -9.96 -34.82 23.80
CA GLY A 221 -9.58 -36.05 23.11
C GLY A 221 -8.75 -35.89 21.85
N SER A 222 -8.43 -34.65 21.41
CA SER A 222 -7.58 -34.35 20.26
C SER A 222 -6.16 -34.00 20.72
N LYS A 223 -5.15 -34.44 19.96
CA LYS A 223 -3.75 -34.01 20.13
C LYS A 223 -3.40 -32.75 19.27
N LEU A 224 -4.37 -32.22 18.52
CA LEU A 224 -4.12 -31.14 17.56
C LEU A 224 -4.75 -29.84 18.03
N VAL A 225 -3.92 -28.83 18.20
CA VAL A 225 -4.30 -27.43 18.45
C VAL A 225 -4.69 -26.80 17.11
N LYS A 226 -5.98 -26.70 16.81
CA LYS A 226 -6.45 -26.22 15.49
C LYS A 226 -7.76 -25.45 15.49
N TRP A 227 -8.48 -25.46 16.62
CA TRP A 227 -9.80 -24.85 16.71
C TRP A 227 -9.71 -23.39 17.13
N LEU A 228 -10.44 -22.53 16.46
CA LEU A 228 -10.45 -21.09 16.75
C LEU A 228 -11.47 -20.80 17.86
N ASP A 229 -11.04 -20.00 18.84
CA ASP A 229 -11.89 -19.47 19.89
C ASP A 229 -11.35 -18.11 20.38
N VAL A 230 -12.10 -17.43 21.23
CA VAL A 230 -11.61 -16.28 21.99
C VAL A 230 -10.82 -16.77 23.22
N PRO A 231 -9.92 -15.97 23.81
CA PRO A 231 -9.07 -16.39 24.95
C PRO A 231 -9.84 -17.02 26.12
N ASP A 232 -11.02 -16.45 26.42
CA ASP A 232 -11.88 -16.94 27.52
C ASP A 232 -13.03 -17.84 27.03
N GLY A 233 -12.95 -18.32 25.79
CA GLY A 233 -14.00 -19.11 25.18
C GLY A 233 -14.02 -20.56 25.67
N PRO A 234 -15.13 -21.27 25.44
CA PRO A 234 -15.35 -22.62 25.96
C PRO A 234 -14.38 -23.65 25.40
N VAL A 235 -13.91 -23.50 24.17
CA VAL A 235 -12.93 -24.39 23.55
C VAL A 235 -11.54 -24.12 24.10
N ALA A 236 -11.20 -22.85 24.27
CA ALA A 236 -9.93 -22.42 24.86
C ALA A 236 -9.77 -22.91 26.30
N ASN A 237 -10.85 -22.91 27.06
CA ASN A 237 -10.86 -23.37 28.47
C ASN A 237 -11.14 -24.87 28.63
N GLY A 238 -11.18 -25.66 27.56
CA GLY A 238 -11.42 -27.10 27.61
C GLY A 238 -12.84 -27.50 28.04
N ALA A 239 -13.80 -26.55 28.08
CA ALA A 239 -15.15 -26.76 28.56
C ALA A 239 -16.17 -27.16 27.46
N ALA A 240 -15.77 -27.19 26.20
CA ALA A 240 -16.69 -27.44 25.09
C ALA A 240 -16.85 -28.93 24.81
N GLN A 241 -18.07 -29.42 24.91
CA GLN A 241 -18.49 -30.68 24.29
C GLN A 241 -18.78 -30.41 22.80
N PHE A 242 -18.02 -31.06 21.91
CA PHE A 242 -18.26 -30.93 20.46
C PHE A 242 -19.47 -31.75 20.04
N VAL A 243 -20.40 -31.10 19.35
CA VAL A 243 -21.47 -31.80 18.65
C VAL A 243 -20.87 -32.49 17.43
N THR A 244 -20.59 -33.78 17.52
CA THR A 244 -20.10 -34.64 16.43
C THR A 244 -21.22 -35.02 15.44
N GLY A 245 -21.94 -34.05 14.95
CA GLY A 245 -23.08 -34.30 14.08
C GLY A 245 -22.99 -33.67 12.72
N HIS A 246 -22.01 -34.02 11.90
CA HIS A 246 -22.08 -33.97 10.41
C HIS A 246 -20.85 -34.61 9.75
N LEU A 247 -20.63 -35.91 10.03
CA LEU A 247 -19.82 -36.78 9.18
C LEU A 247 -20.64 -38.01 8.78
N GLY A 248 -21.79 -37.74 8.18
CA GLY A 248 -22.52 -38.76 7.43
C GLY A 248 -21.80 -39.04 6.11
N ARG A 249 -20.73 -39.84 6.12
CA ARG A 249 -20.28 -40.52 4.90
C ARG A 249 -21.25 -41.63 4.61
N SER A 250 -22.12 -41.39 3.64
CA SER A 250 -22.81 -42.46 2.90
C SER A 250 -21.77 -43.31 2.21
N SER A 251 -21.39 -44.41 2.83
CA SER A 251 -20.76 -45.54 2.13
C SER A 251 -21.86 -46.44 1.59
N ALA A 252 -22.47 -46.08 0.47
CA ALA A 252 -23.29 -47.00 -0.31
C ALA A 252 -22.34 -47.89 -1.15
N GLY A 253 -22.42 -49.16 -0.85
CA GLY A 253 -21.58 -50.20 -1.36
C GLY A 253 -21.70 -50.41 -2.88
N ARG A 254 -20.63 -50.93 -3.43
CA ARG A 254 -20.65 -51.69 -4.67
C ARG A 254 -20.62 -53.19 -4.31
N ARG A 255 -21.63 -53.86 -4.73
CA ARG A 255 -21.58 -55.22 -5.18
C ARG A 255 -21.73 -55.21 -6.70
#